data_37a96d6b85336fdf7e9be13d3046dd23
#
_entry.id   37a96d6b85336fdf7e9be13d3046dd23
#
_cell.length_a   1.000
_cell.length_b   1.000
_cell.length_c   1.000
_cell.angle_alpha   90.00
_cell.angle_beta   90.00
_cell.angle_gamma   90.00
#
_symmetry.space_group_name_H-M   'P 1'
#
loop_
_entity.id
_entity.type
_entity.pdbx_description
1 polymer ?
#
loop_
_entity_poly.entity_id
_entity_poly.type
_entity_poly.pdbx_seq_one_letter_code
_entity_poly.pdbx_strand_id
1 'polypeptide(L)'
;MDHLGVKEFLVMGFCIGGPMIHNFLRLAPDRIPAATMMQPSGFTSEYPDIFYQNNTERWGPPLCEKAPEITMDKVHDFLTNMYTNRADFVFTVSRDFVRSLQTPLFIAPDNVPAHPYGTAMEVAELAPKAETSIFPWKDSQEHIDEVVEHAGRFLKKHELKTG
;
A
#
# COMPACT_ATOMS: atom_id res chain seq x y z
N MET A 1 -8.19 11.99 11.60
CA MET A 1 -7.86 11.46 12.93
C MET A 1 -7.86 12.57 14.00
N ASP A 2 -7.23 13.71 13.75
CA ASP A 2 -7.18 14.83 14.73
C ASP A 2 -8.56 15.33 15.12
N HIS A 3 -9.45 15.53 14.15
CA HIS A 3 -10.84 15.92 14.40
C HIS A 3 -11.61 14.95 15.30
N LEU A 4 -11.23 13.68 15.32
CA LEU A 4 -11.82 12.63 16.15
C LEU A 4 -11.07 12.42 17.48
N GLY A 5 -10.01 13.19 17.74
CA GLY A 5 -9.15 13.02 18.91
C GLY A 5 -8.32 11.73 18.91
N VAL A 6 -8.25 11.02 17.78
CA VAL A 6 -7.49 9.77 17.66
C VAL A 6 -6.02 10.11 17.48
N LYS A 7 -5.21 9.78 18.47
CA LYS A 7 -3.76 10.06 18.49
C LYS A 7 -2.97 9.01 17.73
N GLU A 8 -3.25 7.75 17.97
CA GLU A 8 -2.58 6.60 17.37
C GLU A 8 -3.61 5.65 16.77
N PHE A 9 -3.26 4.97 15.70
CA PHE A 9 -4.14 4.01 15.01
C PHE A 9 -3.34 2.98 14.24
N LEU A 10 -3.83 1.76 14.19
CA LEU A 10 -3.36 0.73 13.28
C LEU A 10 -3.88 1.02 11.87
N VAL A 11 -3.12 0.67 10.86
CA VAL A 11 -3.51 0.91 9.47
C VAL A 11 -3.41 -0.38 8.66
N MET A 12 -4.42 -0.61 7.82
CA MET A 12 -4.42 -1.67 6.82
C MET A 12 -4.72 -1.08 5.45
N GLY A 13 -4.00 -1.50 4.43
CA GLY A 13 -4.21 -1.07 3.06
C GLY A 13 -4.06 -2.21 2.06
N PHE A 14 -4.94 -2.22 1.06
CA PHE A 14 -4.90 -3.11 -0.08
C PHE A 14 -4.39 -2.38 -1.32
N CYS A 15 -3.69 -3.08 -2.20
CA CYS A 15 -3.28 -2.56 -3.50
C CYS A 15 -2.50 -1.24 -3.34
N ILE A 16 -3.00 -0.14 -3.91
CA ILE A 16 -2.42 1.22 -3.76
C ILE A 16 -2.38 1.70 -2.30
N GLY A 17 -3.13 1.05 -1.40
CA GLY A 17 -3.03 1.29 0.04
C GLY A 17 -1.65 1.03 0.61
N GLY A 18 -0.86 0.10 0.05
CA GLY A 18 0.53 -0.14 0.44
C GLY A 18 1.40 1.11 0.26
N PRO A 19 1.54 1.67 -0.96
CA PRO A 19 2.19 2.95 -1.18
C PRO A 19 1.68 4.11 -0.31
N MET A 20 0.37 4.18 -0.06
CA MET A 20 -0.20 5.21 0.82
C MET A 20 0.23 5.03 2.28
N ILE A 21 0.32 3.80 2.77
CA ILE A 21 0.84 3.50 4.12
C ILE A 21 2.27 4.02 4.27
N HIS A 22 3.14 3.81 3.30
CA HIS A 22 4.49 4.36 3.32
C HIS A 22 4.49 5.90 3.44
N ASN A 23 3.58 6.58 2.76
CA ASN A 23 3.40 8.02 2.92
C ASN A 23 2.94 8.41 4.32
N PHE A 24 2.01 7.66 4.91
CA PHE A 24 1.57 7.92 6.29
C PHE A 24 2.72 7.73 7.29
N LEU A 25 3.52 6.68 7.12
CA LEU A 25 4.70 6.41 7.94
C LEU A 25 5.77 7.51 7.80
N ARG A 26 5.88 8.13 6.61
CA ARG A 26 6.78 9.26 6.38
C ARG A 26 6.29 10.55 7.04
N LEU A 27 4.98 10.76 7.08
CA LEU A 27 4.37 11.99 7.56
C LEU A 27 4.08 11.98 9.07
N ALA A 28 3.76 10.82 9.62
CA ALA A 28 3.31 10.67 11.00
C ALA A 28 3.70 9.29 11.59
N PRO A 29 5.01 8.93 11.62
CA PRO A 29 5.47 7.62 12.06
C PRO A 29 5.04 7.28 13.50
N ASP A 30 5.04 8.27 14.39
CA ASP A 30 4.71 8.09 15.81
C ASP A 30 3.23 7.80 16.07
N ARG A 31 2.39 7.93 15.05
CA ARG A 31 0.95 7.68 15.13
C ARG A 31 0.53 6.29 14.65
N ILE A 32 1.45 5.54 14.06
CA ILE A 32 1.17 4.25 13.42
C ILE A 32 2.04 3.17 14.07
N PRO A 33 1.55 2.52 15.14
CA PRO A 33 2.28 1.48 15.87
C PRO A 33 2.56 0.23 15.04
N ALA A 34 1.70 -0.09 14.06
CA ALA A 34 1.90 -1.15 13.09
C ALA A 34 1.04 -0.96 11.85
N ALA A 35 1.46 -1.55 10.73
CA ALA A 35 0.76 -1.46 9.46
C ALA A 35 0.67 -2.81 8.75
N THR A 36 -0.45 -3.05 8.07
CA THR A 36 -0.70 -4.24 7.27
C THR A 36 -0.89 -3.87 5.80
N MET A 37 -0.09 -4.45 4.92
CA MET A 37 -0.12 -4.24 3.47
C MET A 37 -0.56 -5.53 2.79
N MET A 38 -1.78 -5.54 2.29
CA MET A 38 -2.35 -6.66 1.57
C MET A 38 -2.19 -6.44 0.06
N GLN A 39 -1.51 -7.35 -0.62
CA GLN A 39 -1.23 -7.25 -2.07
C GLN A 39 -0.79 -5.82 -2.49
N PRO A 40 0.28 -5.27 -1.90
CA PRO A 40 0.66 -3.90 -2.16
C PRO A 40 1.03 -3.68 -3.62
N SER A 41 0.61 -2.53 -4.17
CA SER A 41 1.05 -2.09 -5.49
C SER A 41 2.50 -1.65 -5.47
N GLY A 42 3.16 -1.79 -6.62
CA GLY A 42 4.52 -1.32 -6.83
C GLY A 42 4.83 -1.16 -8.30
N PHE A 43 5.96 -0.56 -8.59
CA PHE A 43 6.49 -0.43 -9.93
C PHE A 43 7.06 -1.77 -10.42
N THR A 44 6.85 -2.06 -11.69
CA THR A 44 7.56 -3.11 -12.42
C THR A 44 7.94 -2.61 -13.81
N SER A 45 9.17 -2.87 -14.22
CA SER A 45 9.66 -2.49 -15.54
C SER A 45 8.97 -3.26 -16.69
N GLU A 46 8.34 -4.39 -16.39
CA GLU A 46 7.57 -5.18 -17.35
C GLU A 46 6.24 -4.49 -17.72
N TYR A 47 5.62 -3.77 -16.77
CA TYR A 47 4.36 -3.05 -16.96
C TYR A 47 4.45 -1.62 -16.38
N PRO A 48 5.34 -0.77 -16.90
CA PRO A 48 5.68 0.51 -16.25
C PRO A 48 4.51 1.49 -16.16
N ASP A 49 3.57 1.42 -17.10
CA ASP A 49 2.46 2.37 -17.23
C ASP A 49 1.09 1.78 -16.84
N ILE A 50 1.05 0.58 -16.27
CA ILE A 50 -0.21 -0.16 -16.03
C ILE A 50 -1.25 0.66 -15.27
N PHE A 51 -0.84 1.41 -14.25
CA PHE A 51 -1.77 2.22 -13.46
C PHE A 51 -2.20 3.47 -14.21
N TYR A 52 -1.27 4.13 -14.89
CA TYR A 52 -1.56 5.34 -15.64
C TYR A 52 -2.56 5.03 -16.76
N GLN A 53 -2.29 4.03 -17.58
CA GLN A 53 -3.15 3.62 -18.69
C GLN A 53 -4.54 3.19 -18.23
N ASN A 54 -4.61 2.23 -17.29
CA ASN A 54 -5.89 1.73 -16.80
C ASN A 54 -6.77 2.84 -16.18
N ASN A 55 -6.17 3.76 -15.43
CA ASN A 55 -6.92 4.83 -14.81
C ASN A 55 -7.32 5.92 -15.82
N THR A 56 -6.48 6.23 -16.80
CA THR A 56 -6.82 7.14 -17.90
C THR A 56 -8.00 6.63 -18.71
N GLU A 57 -8.04 5.33 -19.01
CA GLU A 57 -9.04 4.74 -19.89
C GLU A 57 -10.35 4.40 -19.17
N ARG A 58 -10.27 3.94 -17.91
CA ARG A 58 -11.39 3.31 -17.20
C ARG A 58 -11.93 4.10 -16.03
N TRP A 59 -11.06 4.81 -15.29
CA TRP A 59 -11.47 5.56 -14.11
C TRP A 59 -11.72 7.04 -14.42
N GLY A 60 -10.89 7.68 -15.22
CA GLY A 60 -10.97 9.10 -15.53
C GLY A 60 -12.30 9.51 -16.22
N PRO A 61 -12.69 8.86 -17.33
CA PRO A 61 -13.90 9.28 -18.06
C PRO A 61 -15.18 9.21 -17.22
N PRO A 62 -15.50 8.11 -16.50
CA PRO A 62 -16.69 8.09 -15.64
C PRO A 62 -16.64 9.07 -14.47
N LEU A 63 -15.44 9.42 -13.99
CA LEU A 63 -15.27 10.43 -12.95
C LEU A 63 -15.65 11.83 -13.49
N CYS A 64 -15.14 12.19 -14.68
CA CYS A 64 -15.45 13.46 -15.33
C CYS A 64 -16.93 13.60 -15.68
N GLU A 65 -17.60 12.50 -16.03
CA GLU A 65 -19.05 12.51 -16.26
C GLU A 65 -19.86 12.79 -14.99
N LYS A 66 -19.41 12.25 -13.83
CA LYS A 66 -20.10 12.44 -12.55
C LYS A 66 -19.76 13.75 -11.84
N ALA A 67 -18.61 14.31 -12.11
CA ALA A 67 -18.07 15.51 -11.50
C ALA A 67 -17.53 16.45 -12.60
N PRO A 68 -18.39 17.26 -13.24
CA PRO A 68 -18.00 18.10 -14.40
C PRO A 68 -16.88 19.12 -14.10
N GLU A 69 -16.63 19.44 -12.85
CA GLU A 69 -15.50 20.28 -12.42
C GLU A 69 -14.15 19.56 -12.52
N ILE A 70 -14.13 18.23 -12.69
CA ILE A 70 -12.94 17.42 -12.90
C ILE A 70 -12.80 17.18 -14.40
N THR A 71 -11.74 17.71 -14.99
CA THR A 71 -11.41 17.52 -16.40
C THR A 71 -10.41 16.38 -16.58
N MET A 72 -10.33 15.81 -17.78
CA MET A 72 -9.30 14.79 -18.08
C MET A 72 -7.87 15.33 -17.89
N ASP A 73 -7.62 16.63 -18.10
CA ASP A 73 -6.29 17.21 -17.81
C ASP A 73 -5.95 17.10 -16.32
N LYS A 74 -6.91 17.39 -15.43
CA LYS A 74 -6.70 17.19 -13.98
C LYS A 74 -6.49 15.72 -13.62
N VAL A 75 -7.16 14.80 -14.31
CA VAL A 75 -6.97 13.36 -14.15
C VAL A 75 -5.54 12.98 -14.56
N HIS A 76 -5.08 13.45 -15.72
CA HIS A 76 -3.71 13.19 -16.19
C HIS A 76 -2.65 13.76 -15.26
N ASP A 77 -2.82 14.99 -14.79
CA ASP A 77 -1.91 15.63 -13.81
C ASP A 77 -1.84 14.81 -12.51
N PHE A 78 -2.99 14.36 -12.00
CA PHE A 78 -3.05 13.52 -10.81
C PHE A 78 -2.33 12.19 -11.00
N LEU A 79 -2.61 11.49 -12.10
CA LEU A 79 -1.99 10.19 -12.41
C LEU A 79 -0.49 10.32 -12.66
N THR A 80 -0.05 11.40 -13.33
CA THR A 80 1.38 11.70 -13.53
C THR A 80 2.09 11.89 -12.20
N ASN A 81 1.51 12.68 -11.30
CA ASN A 81 2.07 12.88 -9.96
C ASN A 81 2.11 11.59 -9.13
N MET A 82 1.14 10.72 -9.33
CA MET A 82 1.00 9.50 -8.55
C MET A 82 1.91 8.38 -9.02
N TYR A 83 2.06 8.19 -10.34
CA TYR A 83 2.68 7.00 -10.89
C TYR A 83 3.89 7.27 -11.80
N THR A 84 3.98 8.43 -12.45
CA THR A 84 5.00 8.70 -13.47
C THR A 84 6.18 9.48 -12.92
N ASN A 85 5.94 10.51 -12.12
CA ASN A 85 7.00 11.36 -11.57
C ASN A 85 7.99 10.61 -10.66
N ARG A 86 7.57 9.47 -10.10
CA ARG A 86 8.38 8.57 -9.27
C ARG A 86 8.11 7.12 -9.64
N ALA A 87 8.28 6.79 -10.91
CA ALA A 87 8.07 5.45 -11.45
C ALA A 87 9.19 4.49 -11.00
N ASP A 88 9.26 4.21 -9.71
CA ASP A 88 10.19 3.27 -9.09
C ASP A 88 9.59 2.68 -7.82
N PHE A 89 9.99 1.47 -7.47
CA PHE A 89 9.75 0.78 -6.21
C PHE A 89 8.27 0.82 -5.78
N VAL A 90 7.94 1.62 -4.77
CA VAL A 90 6.57 1.78 -4.24
C VAL A 90 5.97 3.17 -4.53
N PHE A 91 6.49 3.90 -5.51
CA PHE A 91 6.05 5.23 -5.98
C PHE A 91 6.20 6.37 -4.96
N THR A 92 6.17 6.12 -3.68
CA THR A 92 5.97 7.15 -2.63
C THR A 92 7.21 7.43 -1.79
N VAL A 93 8.06 6.42 -1.58
CA VAL A 93 9.24 6.52 -0.72
C VAL A 93 10.44 5.80 -1.34
N SER A 94 11.64 6.12 -0.88
CA SER A 94 12.87 5.47 -1.30
C SER A 94 13.11 4.16 -0.53
N ARG A 95 14.00 3.31 -1.04
CA ARG A 95 14.50 2.12 -0.37
C ARG A 95 15.18 2.43 0.96
N ASP A 96 15.92 3.54 1.03
CA ASP A 96 16.59 3.96 2.27
C ASP A 96 15.59 4.36 3.35
N PHE A 97 14.48 5.00 2.95
CA PHE A 97 13.40 5.26 3.89
C PHE A 97 12.82 3.95 4.47
N VAL A 98 12.56 2.96 3.62
CA VAL A 98 12.03 1.66 4.09
C VAL A 98 13.02 0.96 5.02
N ARG A 99 14.32 1.01 4.75
CA ARG A 99 15.37 0.50 5.67
C ARG A 99 15.37 1.19 7.03
N SER A 100 15.00 2.45 7.07
CA SER A 100 14.96 3.24 8.32
C SER A 100 13.71 3.03 9.17
N LEU A 101 12.69 2.34 8.65
CA LEU A 101 11.41 2.15 9.33
C LEU A 101 11.58 1.38 10.65
N GLN A 102 10.95 1.90 11.68
CA GLN A 102 10.84 1.23 12.98
C GLN A 102 9.46 0.65 13.24
N THR A 103 8.47 1.04 12.44
CA THR A 103 7.11 0.51 12.50
C THR A 103 7.08 -0.93 12.00
N PRO A 104 6.54 -1.88 12.78
CA PRO A 104 6.28 -3.24 12.32
C PRO A 104 5.33 -3.27 11.11
N LEU A 105 5.68 -4.07 10.10
CA LEU A 105 4.89 -4.25 8.89
C LEU A 105 4.48 -5.72 8.75
N PHE A 106 3.22 -5.96 8.42
CA PHE A 106 2.77 -7.25 7.88
C PHE A 106 2.49 -7.10 6.39
N ILE A 107 3.06 -7.99 5.57
CA ILE A 107 2.96 -7.92 4.11
C ILE A 107 2.42 -9.25 3.59
N ALA A 108 1.25 -9.21 2.94
CA ALA A 108 0.72 -10.33 2.18
C ALA A 108 0.95 -10.07 0.67
N PRO A 109 1.97 -10.69 0.05
CA PRO A 109 2.33 -10.42 -1.34
C PRO A 109 1.30 -10.99 -2.31
N ASP A 110 1.32 -10.48 -3.54
CA ASP A 110 0.61 -11.03 -4.70
C ASP A 110 1.58 -11.19 -5.88
N ASN A 111 1.15 -11.75 -6.99
CA ASN A 111 1.95 -11.88 -8.19
C ASN A 111 1.12 -11.62 -9.45
N VAL A 112 0.66 -10.38 -9.58
CA VAL A 112 0.01 -9.86 -10.78
C VAL A 112 0.67 -8.53 -11.18
N PRO A 113 0.52 -8.06 -12.42
CA PRO A 113 1.17 -6.82 -12.87
C PRO A 113 0.95 -5.61 -11.98
N ALA A 114 -0.24 -5.48 -11.38
CA ALA A 114 -0.57 -4.39 -10.44
C ALA A 114 0.01 -4.58 -9.03
N HIS A 115 0.37 -5.81 -8.66
CA HIS A 115 0.89 -6.18 -7.34
C HIS A 115 2.12 -7.07 -7.53
N PRO A 116 3.26 -6.53 -7.95
CA PRO A 116 4.43 -7.32 -8.29
C PRO A 116 5.04 -7.97 -7.04
N TYR A 117 5.16 -9.28 -7.05
CA TYR A 117 5.73 -10.07 -5.95
C TYR A 117 7.13 -9.58 -5.55
N GLY A 118 7.98 -9.32 -6.54
CA GLY A 118 9.35 -8.86 -6.29
C GLY A 118 9.39 -7.56 -5.50
N THR A 119 8.52 -6.59 -5.81
CA THR A 119 8.46 -5.32 -5.07
C THR A 119 7.95 -5.51 -3.64
N ALA A 120 6.93 -6.35 -3.43
CA ALA A 120 6.43 -6.66 -2.09
C ALA A 120 7.51 -7.34 -1.23
N MET A 121 8.25 -8.28 -1.79
CA MET A 121 9.34 -8.97 -1.10
C MET A 121 10.54 -8.06 -0.86
N GLU A 122 10.85 -7.16 -1.78
CA GLU A 122 11.90 -6.14 -1.56
C GLU A 122 11.55 -5.24 -0.36
N VAL A 123 10.27 -4.82 -0.22
CA VAL A 123 9.83 -4.10 0.98
C VAL A 123 10.04 -4.93 2.24
N ALA A 124 9.68 -6.21 2.21
CA ALA A 124 9.84 -7.11 3.36
C ALA A 124 11.31 -7.32 3.76
N GLU A 125 12.21 -7.41 2.79
CA GLU A 125 13.64 -7.55 3.02
C GLU A 125 14.28 -6.27 3.58
N LEU A 126 13.81 -5.11 3.13
CA LEU A 126 14.34 -3.82 3.53
C LEU A 126 13.83 -3.36 4.90
N ALA A 127 12.57 -3.62 5.22
CA ALA A 127 11.95 -3.16 6.47
C ALA A 127 12.40 -4.03 7.66
N PRO A 128 13.07 -3.47 8.68
CA PRO A 128 13.71 -4.25 9.75
C PRO A 128 12.76 -5.08 10.61
N LYS A 129 11.47 -4.74 10.62
CA LYS A 129 10.44 -5.39 11.43
C LYS A 129 9.27 -5.87 10.55
N ALA A 130 9.57 -6.41 9.38
CA ALA A 130 8.56 -6.96 8.50
C ALA A 130 8.29 -8.44 8.81
N GLU A 131 7.01 -8.81 8.79
CA GLU A 131 6.52 -10.19 8.74
C GLU A 131 5.77 -10.39 7.42
N THR A 132 5.91 -11.56 6.78
CA THR A 132 5.21 -11.88 5.53
C THR A 132 4.22 -13.02 5.73
N SER A 133 3.13 -13.00 4.96
CA SER A 133 2.24 -14.15 4.88
C SER A 133 2.85 -15.29 4.06
N ILE A 134 2.16 -16.43 4.06
CA ILE A 134 2.38 -17.47 3.04
C ILE A 134 2.08 -16.91 1.64
N PHE A 135 2.68 -17.52 0.61
CA PHE A 135 2.40 -17.22 -0.79
C PHE A 135 2.46 -18.52 -1.62
N PRO A 136 1.50 -18.79 -2.53
CA PRO A 136 0.27 -18.01 -2.77
C PRO A 136 -0.75 -18.15 -1.64
N TRP A 137 -1.56 -17.12 -1.40
CA TRP A 137 -2.54 -17.13 -0.32
C TRP A 137 -4.00 -16.97 -0.79
N LYS A 138 -4.21 -16.71 -2.09
CA LYS A 138 -5.56 -16.57 -2.68
C LYS A 138 -5.97 -17.78 -3.52
N ASP A 139 -5.23 -18.85 -3.46
CA ASP A 139 -5.45 -20.08 -4.24
C ASP A 139 -6.41 -21.06 -3.56
N SER A 140 -6.67 -20.90 -2.26
CA SER A 140 -7.65 -21.68 -1.51
C SER A 140 -8.29 -20.86 -0.39
N GLN A 141 -9.47 -21.28 0.06
CA GLN A 141 -10.12 -20.65 1.22
C GLN A 141 -9.29 -20.84 2.49
N GLU A 142 -8.65 -21.99 2.65
CA GLU A 142 -7.79 -22.30 3.81
C GLU A 142 -6.62 -21.32 3.91
N HIS A 143 -5.95 -21.03 2.79
CA HIS A 143 -4.85 -20.07 2.76
C HIS A 143 -5.33 -18.62 3.00
N ILE A 144 -6.51 -18.26 2.49
CA ILE A 144 -7.12 -16.95 2.78
C ILE A 144 -7.38 -16.81 4.29
N ASP A 145 -7.99 -17.83 4.90
CA ASP A 145 -8.32 -17.84 6.33
C ASP A 145 -7.03 -17.76 7.17
N GLU A 146 -5.98 -18.51 6.81
CA GLU A 146 -4.67 -18.45 7.46
C GLU A 146 -4.07 -17.04 7.43
N VAL A 147 -4.10 -16.37 6.28
CA VAL A 147 -3.55 -15.01 6.14
C VAL A 147 -4.39 -13.99 6.91
N VAL A 148 -5.72 -14.12 6.89
CA VAL A 148 -6.61 -13.26 7.69
C VAL A 148 -6.34 -13.42 9.18
N GLU A 149 -6.20 -14.64 9.68
CA GLU A 149 -5.84 -14.92 11.06
C GLU A 149 -4.44 -14.39 11.43
N HIS A 150 -3.46 -14.56 10.53
CA HIS A 150 -2.10 -14.06 10.75
C HIS A 150 -2.10 -12.52 10.84
N ALA A 151 -2.75 -11.83 9.91
CA ALA A 151 -2.91 -10.38 9.95
C ALA A 151 -3.63 -9.93 11.23
N GLY A 152 -4.67 -10.65 11.64
CA GLY A 152 -5.40 -10.40 12.89
C GLY A 152 -4.51 -10.56 14.13
N ARG A 153 -3.72 -11.64 14.22
CA ARG A 153 -2.74 -11.84 15.30
C ARG A 153 -1.68 -10.76 15.32
N PHE A 154 -1.15 -10.38 14.14
CA PHE A 154 -0.19 -9.30 14.00
C PHE A 154 -0.74 -7.96 14.53
N LEU A 155 -1.92 -7.56 14.10
CA LEU A 155 -2.54 -6.31 14.55
C LEU A 155 -2.82 -6.34 16.05
N LYS A 156 -3.33 -7.46 16.60
CA LYS A 156 -3.60 -7.63 18.02
C LYS A 156 -2.33 -7.55 18.86
N LYS A 157 -1.21 -8.10 18.41
CA LYS A 157 0.11 -7.99 19.07
C LYS A 157 0.55 -6.53 19.25
N HIS A 158 0.13 -5.66 18.32
CA HIS A 158 0.46 -4.23 18.29
C HIS A 158 -0.74 -3.34 18.67
N GLU A 159 -1.80 -3.93 19.25
CA GLU A 159 -2.95 -3.20 19.71
C GLU A 159 -2.56 -2.13 20.74
N LEU A 160 -3.17 -0.94 20.60
CA LEU A 160 -2.95 0.16 21.51
C LEU A 160 -3.48 -0.23 22.89
N LYS A 161 -2.62 -0.17 23.90
CA LYS A 161 -3.07 -0.30 25.29
C LYS A 161 -3.89 0.95 25.59
N THR A 162 -5.21 0.79 25.65
CA THR A 162 -6.10 1.82 26.21
C THR A 162 -5.70 2.02 27.67
N GLY A 163 -5.03 3.16 27.92
CA GLY A 163 -4.73 3.62 29.28
C GLY A 163 -5.99 4.10 29.99
#